data_c1225aa1b45662ff379af5c31e56cf3e
#
_entry.id   c1225aa1b45662ff379af5c31e56cf3e
#
_cell.length_a   1.000
_cell.length_b   1.000
_cell.length_c   1.000
_cell.angle_alpha   90.00
_cell.angle_beta   90.00
_cell.angle_gamma   90.00
#
_symmetry.space_group_name_H-M   'P 1'
#
loop_
_entity.id
_entity.type
_entity.pdbx_description
1 polymer ?
#
loop_
_entity_poly.entity_id
_entity_poly.type
_entity_poly.pdbx_seq_one_letter_code
_entity_poly.pdbx_strand_id
1 'polypeptide(L)'
;MELMRFLPVRALPKPERLRYLFSFDFDDTLFTLGGPAEERIIFFRTMRMLRSQYGVLWGVNTGRDPVYLREGLADMFRDDAEAFAPDFTVTMERNVHLADAEGRLMPGVAWNDDCAVAVSYTHLTLPTKA
;
A
#
# COMPACT_ATOMS: atom_id res chain seq x y z
N MET A 1 5.12 -12.85 -6.96
CA MET A 1 6.37 -12.43 -6.27
C MET A 1 6.04 -11.66 -5.02
N GLU A 2 6.68 -12.01 -3.93
CA GLU A 2 6.51 -11.31 -2.67
C GLU A 2 7.28 -9.99 -2.72
N LEU A 3 6.57 -8.88 -2.48
CA LEU A 3 7.18 -7.57 -2.52
C LEU A 3 7.64 -7.08 -1.16
N MET A 4 6.81 -7.27 -0.17
CA MET A 4 6.98 -6.67 1.15
C MET A 4 7.14 -7.72 2.23
N ARG A 5 7.86 -8.78 1.89
CA ARG A 5 8.02 -9.93 2.77
C ARG A 5 8.62 -9.58 4.13
N PHE A 6 9.47 -8.58 4.15
CA PHE A 6 10.31 -8.30 5.30
C PHE A 6 10.06 -6.92 5.91
N LEU A 7 8.84 -6.43 5.81
CA LEU A 7 8.51 -5.21 6.52
C LEU A 7 8.69 -5.45 8.03
N PRO A 8 9.40 -4.58 8.71
CA PRO A 8 9.69 -4.76 10.14
C PRO A 8 8.52 -4.35 11.03
N VAL A 9 7.31 -4.49 10.57
CA VAL A 9 6.12 -4.13 11.30
C VAL A 9 5.13 -5.27 11.28
N ARG A 10 4.32 -5.35 12.32
CA ARG A 10 3.30 -6.37 12.40
C ARG A 10 2.09 -6.01 11.56
N ALA A 11 1.38 -7.02 11.09
CA ALA A 11 0.05 -6.85 10.55
C ALA A 11 -0.94 -6.77 11.71
N LEU A 12 -1.94 -5.93 11.60
CA LEU A 12 -3.07 -5.95 12.50
C LEU A 12 -4.18 -6.79 11.90
N PRO A 13 -4.97 -7.50 12.73
CA PRO A 13 -6.12 -8.24 12.23
C PRO A 13 -7.07 -7.30 11.51
N LYS A 14 -7.74 -7.82 10.49
CA LYS A 14 -8.78 -7.05 9.83
C LYS A 14 -9.96 -6.86 10.77
N PRO A 15 -10.65 -5.70 10.72
CA PRO A 15 -11.86 -5.50 11.50
C PRO A 15 -12.93 -6.54 11.16
N GLU A 16 -13.73 -6.91 12.12
CA GLU A 16 -14.85 -7.84 11.89
C GLU A 16 -15.80 -7.30 10.83
N ARG A 17 -16.02 -5.99 10.85
CA ARG A 17 -16.90 -5.33 9.91
C ARG A 17 -16.15 -4.25 9.16
N LEU A 18 -15.86 -4.51 7.90
CA LEU A 18 -15.19 -3.56 7.03
C LEU A 18 -16.21 -2.53 6.55
N ARG A 19 -15.88 -1.26 6.69
CA ARG A 19 -16.76 -0.17 6.27
C ARG A 19 -16.13 0.77 5.27
N TYR A 20 -14.83 1.04 5.42
CA TYR A 20 -14.14 2.04 4.61
C TYR A 20 -12.80 1.53 4.17
N LEU A 21 -12.41 1.96 2.99
CA LEU A 21 -11.09 1.70 2.43
C LEU A 21 -10.44 3.06 2.17
N PHE A 22 -9.33 3.31 2.84
CA PHE A 22 -8.57 4.53 2.64
C PHE A 22 -7.36 4.23 1.76
N SER A 23 -7.31 4.88 0.61
CA SER A 23 -6.18 4.76 -0.31
C SER A 23 -5.43 6.08 -0.32
N PHE A 24 -4.17 6.04 0.09
CA PHE A 24 -3.34 7.24 0.17
C PHE A 24 -2.35 7.28 -0.97
N ASP A 25 -2.22 8.45 -1.57
CA ASP A 25 -1.09 8.73 -2.43
C ASP A 25 0.18 8.71 -1.57
N PHE A 26 1.29 8.22 -2.12
CA PHE A 26 2.47 7.98 -1.30
C PHE A 26 3.42 9.17 -1.25
N ASP A 27 3.97 9.55 -2.40
CA ASP A 27 4.99 10.61 -2.46
C ASP A 27 4.41 11.96 -2.07
N ASP A 28 5.06 12.62 -1.11
CA ASP A 28 4.70 13.96 -0.62
C ASP A 28 3.29 14.09 -0.06
N THR A 29 2.60 12.97 0.12
CA THR A 29 1.31 12.92 0.79
C THR A 29 1.45 12.13 2.10
N LEU A 30 1.76 10.86 1.98
CA LEU A 30 1.95 9.99 3.14
C LEU A 30 3.41 9.95 3.57
N PHE A 31 4.33 10.00 2.63
CA PHE A 31 5.76 9.86 2.87
C PHE A 31 6.51 11.06 2.31
N THR A 32 7.30 11.69 3.17
CA THR A 32 8.29 12.70 2.79
C THR A 32 9.62 12.28 3.38
N LEU A 33 10.63 12.14 2.55
CA LEU A 33 11.97 11.77 3.00
C LEU A 33 12.48 12.78 4.03
N GLY A 34 12.87 12.28 5.19
CA GLY A 34 13.31 13.13 6.28
C GLY A 34 12.19 13.88 6.99
N GLY A 35 10.94 13.50 6.74
CA GLY A 35 9.80 14.12 7.41
C GLY A 35 9.76 13.87 8.91
N PRO A 36 9.00 14.69 9.66
CA PRO A 36 8.96 14.60 11.12
C PRO A 36 8.40 13.27 11.64
N ALA A 37 9.05 12.71 12.65
CA ALA A 37 8.60 11.46 13.26
C ALA A 37 7.21 11.59 13.89
N GLU A 38 6.89 12.76 14.45
CA GLU A 38 5.61 13.00 15.10
C GLU A 38 4.43 12.80 14.14
N GLU A 39 4.58 13.20 12.90
CA GLU A 39 3.50 13.05 11.91
C GLU A 39 3.22 11.58 11.64
N ARG A 40 4.26 10.77 11.57
CA ARG A 40 4.12 9.31 11.36
C ARG A 40 3.44 8.65 12.55
N ILE A 41 3.81 9.05 13.76
CA ILE A 41 3.21 8.52 14.97
C ILE A 41 1.72 8.86 15.02
N ILE A 42 1.37 10.10 14.73
CA ILE A 42 -0.03 10.55 14.68
C ILE A 42 -0.80 9.77 13.63
N PHE A 43 -0.20 9.56 12.46
CA PHE A 43 -0.84 8.80 11.38
C PHE A 43 -1.21 7.39 11.85
N PHE A 44 -0.26 6.66 12.41
CA PHE A 44 -0.53 5.27 12.80
C PHE A 44 -1.49 5.17 13.99
N ARG A 45 -1.41 6.08 14.94
CA ARG A 45 -2.38 6.14 16.04
C ARG A 45 -3.79 6.39 15.51
N THR A 46 -3.93 7.33 14.60
CA THR A 46 -5.21 7.65 13.99
C THR A 46 -5.76 6.47 13.20
N MET A 47 -4.91 5.82 12.41
CA MET A 47 -5.33 4.67 11.63
C MET A 47 -5.72 3.48 12.50
N ARG A 48 -5.02 3.26 13.62
CA ARG A 48 -5.41 2.22 14.59
C ARG A 48 -6.79 2.49 15.17
N MET A 49 -7.05 3.72 15.55
CA MET A 49 -8.35 4.11 16.10
C MET A 49 -9.45 3.94 15.06
N LEU A 50 -9.24 4.43 13.85
CA LEU A 50 -10.22 4.31 12.76
C LEU A 50 -10.50 2.85 12.43
N ARG A 51 -9.45 2.02 12.43
CA ARG A 51 -9.59 0.58 12.18
C ARG A 51 -10.48 -0.08 13.23
N SER A 52 -10.21 0.16 14.49
CA SER A 52 -10.95 -0.48 15.57
C SER A 52 -12.38 0.05 15.73
N GLN A 53 -12.59 1.34 15.54
CA GLN A 53 -13.89 1.97 15.77
C GLN A 53 -14.76 2.04 14.54
N TYR A 54 -14.17 2.18 13.36
CA TYR A 54 -14.94 2.42 12.14
C TYR A 54 -14.71 1.40 11.04
N GLY A 55 -13.94 0.35 11.29
CA GLY A 55 -13.73 -0.70 10.32
C GLY A 55 -12.97 -0.26 9.06
N VAL A 56 -11.90 0.51 9.24
CA VAL A 56 -11.12 1.08 8.14
C VAL A 56 -9.96 0.16 7.78
N LEU A 57 -9.82 -0.12 6.49
CA LEU A 57 -8.58 -0.64 5.91
C LEU A 57 -7.81 0.51 5.28
N TRP A 58 -6.48 0.40 5.24
CA TRP A 58 -5.68 1.40 4.57
C TRP A 58 -4.70 0.80 3.59
N GLY A 59 -4.38 1.57 2.60
CA GLY A 59 -3.40 1.18 1.63
C GLY A 59 -2.79 2.38 0.94
N VAL A 60 -1.85 2.09 0.08
CA VAL A 60 -1.05 3.10 -0.62
C VAL A 60 -1.19 2.89 -2.11
N ASN A 61 -1.32 3.98 -2.85
CA ASN A 61 -1.21 3.93 -4.29
C ASN A 61 -0.08 4.84 -4.77
N THR A 62 0.63 4.39 -5.79
CA THR A 62 1.75 5.15 -6.33
C THR A 62 2.02 4.74 -7.78
N GLY A 63 2.51 5.69 -8.58
CA GLY A 63 3.02 5.38 -9.91
C GLY A 63 4.40 4.74 -9.89
N ARG A 64 5.06 4.71 -8.74
CA ARG A 64 6.42 4.16 -8.60
C ARG A 64 6.39 2.64 -8.56
N ASP A 65 7.58 2.06 -8.72
CA ASP A 65 7.72 0.62 -8.69
C ASP A 65 7.68 0.05 -7.26
N PRO A 66 7.51 -1.28 -7.14
CA PRO A 66 7.40 -1.91 -5.82
C PRO A 66 8.63 -1.76 -4.93
N VAL A 67 9.82 -1.72 -5.49
CA VAL A 67 11.05 -1.59 -4.70
C VAL A 67 11.10 -0.23 -4.03
N TYR A 68 10.76 0.81 -4.77
CA TYR A 68 10.71 2.16 -4.24
C TYR A 68 9.71 2.25 -3.08
N LEU A 69 8.51 1.70 -3.28
CA LEU A 69 7.49 1.71 -2.24
C LEU A 69 7.94 0.96 -0.99
N ARG A 70 8.56 -0.20 -1.17
CA ARG A 70 9.06 -0.99 -0.04
C ARG A 70 10.06 -0.19 0.79
N GLU A 71 10.99 0.46 0.13
CA GLU A 71 12.01 1.26 0.82
C GLU A 71 11.40 2.45 1.55
N GLY A 72 10.46 3.13 0.92
CA GLY A 72 9.75 4.25 1.54
C GLY A 72 8.92 3.82 2.75
N LEU A 73 8.21 2.71 2.64
CA LEU A 73 7.44 2.17 3.77
C LEU A 73 8.36 1.76 4.92
N ALA A 74 9.49 1.13 4.61
CA ALA A 74 10.46 0.77 5.64
C ALA A 74 10.96 2.01 6.38
N ASP A 75 11.20 3.10 5.69
CA ASP A 75 11.58 4.36 6.30
C ASP A 75 10.47 4.94 7.17
N MET A 76 9.24 4.91 6.69
CA MET A 76 8.07 5.36 7.47
C MET A 76 7.91 4.59 8.78
N PHE A 77 8.21 3.30 8.74
CA PHE A 77 8.00 2.44 9.91
C PHE A 77 9.13 2.49 10.92
N ARG A 78 10.23 3.11 10.54
CA ARG A 78 11.42 3.15 11.39
C ARG A 78 11.12 3.81 12.72
N ASP A 79 11.51 3.13 13.79
CA ASP A 79 11.41 3.64 15.18
C ASP A 79 9.98 3.97 15.63
N ASP A 80 8.97 3.45 14.93
CA ASP A 80 7.59 3.64 15.34
C ASP A 80 6.99 2.30 15.77
N ALA A 81 6.87 2.13 17.08
CA ALA A 81 6.34 0.89 17.65
C ALA A 81 4.85 0.67 17.34
N GLU A 82 4.14 1.72 16.93
CA GLU A 82 2.72 1.62 16.61
C GLU A 82 2.47 1.41 15.11
N ALA A 83 3.51 1.46 14.29
CA ALA A 83 3.37 1.24 12.86
C ALA A 83 2.84 -0.16 12.56
N PHE A 84 2.00 -0.26 11.56
CA PHE A 84 1.49 -1.55 11.10
C PHE A 84 1.36 -1.56 9.58
N ALA A 85 1.39 -2.76 9.04
CA ALA A 85 1.44 -2.96 7.60
C ALA A 85 0.15 -2.47 6.92
N PRO A 86 0.26 -1.90 5.71
CA PRO A 86 -0.92 -1.60 4.92
C PRO A 86 -1.65 -2.87 4.51
N ASP A 87 -2.94 -2.76 4.30
CA ASP A 87 -3.78 -3.88 3.87
C ASP A 87 -3.64 -4.15 2.37
N PHE A 88 -3.29 -3.13 1.61
CA PHE A 88 -3.06 -3.27 0.17
C PHE A 88 -2.08 -2.21 -0.32
N THR A 89 -1.48 -2.47 -1.47
CA THR A 89 -0.71 -1.46 -2.20
C THR A 89 -1.04 -1.54 -3.67
N VAL A 90 -0.98 -0.40 -4.34
CA VAL A 90 -1.06 -0.31 -5.79
C VAL A 90 0.21 0.37 -6.27
N THR A 91 0.98 -0.32 -7.08
CA THR A 91 2.23 0.21 -7.65
C THR A 91 2.12 0.33 -9.15
N MET A 92 2.94 1.19 -9.73
CA MET A 92 2.92 1.43 -11.18
C MET A 92 1.51 1.75 -11.68
N GLU A 93 0.70 2.36 -10.80
CA GLU A 93 -0.69 2.75 -11.04
C GLU A 93 -1.64 1.59 -11.38
N ARG A 94 -1.18 0.34 -11.31
CA ARG A 94 -2.01 -0.81 -11.70
C ARG A 94 -1.75 -2.11 -10.95
N ASN A 95 -0.56 -2.32 -10.42
CA ASN A 95 -0.22 -3.59 -9.77
C ASN A 95 -0.71 -3.61 -8.33
N VAL A 96 -1.64 -4.49 -8.04
CA VAL A 96 -2.27 -4.59 -6.73
C VAL A 96 -1.61 -5.71 -5.91
N HIS A 97 -1.28 -5.39 -4.68
CA HIS A 97 -0.79 -6.37 -3.70
C HIS A 97 -1.67 -6.29 -2.47
N LEU A 98 -2.07 -7.44 -1.96
CA LEU A 98 -2.92 -7.57 -0.80
C LEU A 98 -2.15 -8.18 0.35
N ALA A 99 -2.36 -7.65 1.55
CA ALA A 99 -1.69 -8.18 2.73
C ALA A 99 -2.29 -9.52 3.15
N ASP A 100 -1.40 -10.48 3.43
CA ASP A 100 -1.81 -11.73 4.06
C ASP A 100 -1.90 -11.57 5.60
N ALA A 101 -2.13 -12.67 6.29
CA ALA A 101 -2.30 -12.64 7.74
C ALA A 101 -1.05 -12.18 8.50
N GLU A 102 0.13 -12.32 7.89
CA GLU A 102 1.39 -11.87 8.48
C GLU A 102 1.82 -10.49 7.99
N GLY A 103 1.01 -9.82 7.17
CA GLY A 103 1.33 -8.51 6.64
C GLY A 103 2.24 -8.52 5.44
N ARG A 104 2.43 -9.68 4.81
CA ARG A 104 3.17 -9.77 3.56
C ARG A 104 2.27 -9.37 2.42
N LEU A 105 2.77 -8.50 1.56
CA LEU A 105 2.01 -8.02 0.42
C LEU A 105 2.19 -8.98 -0.76
N MET A 106 1.14 -9.69 -1.07
CA MET A 106 1.10 -10.71 -2.11
C MET A 106 0.39 -10.17 -3.36
N PRO A 107 0.79 -10.58 -4.56
CA PRO A 107 0.16 -10.10 -5.78
C PRO A 107 -1.34 -10.38 -5.81
N GLY A 108 -2.13 -9.37 -6.20
CA GLY A 108 -3.54 -9.54 -6.53
C GLY A 108 -3.64 -10.10 -7.93
N VAL A 109 -3.53 -11.41 -8.07
CA VAL A 109 -3.12 -12.07 -9.31
C VAL A 109 -4.03 -11.78 -10.50
N ALA A 110 -5.32 -11.99 -10.35
CA ALA A 110 -6.25 -11.86 -11.48
C ALA A 110 -6.23 -10.45 -12.08
N TRP A 111 -6.33 -9.45 -11.22
CA TRP A 111 -6.30 -8.05 -11.66
C TRP A 111 -4.97 -7.70 -12.35
N ASN A 112 -3.86 -8.12 -11.78
CA ASN A 112 -2.54 -7.80 -12.32
C ASN A 112 -2.33 -8.44 -13.68
N ASP A 113 -2.77 -9.68 -13.86
CA ASP A 113 -2.70 -10.37 -15.13
C ASP A 113 -3.57 -9.69 -16.19
N ASP A 114 -4.78 -9.32 -15.83
CA ASP A 114 -5.68 -8.61 -16.74
C ASP A 114 -5.11 -7.26 -17.16
N CYS A 115 -4.51 -6.53 -16.24
CA CYS A 115 -3.86 -5.26 -16.56
C CYS A 115 -2.66 -5.45 -17.48
N ALA A 116 -1.87 -6.48 -17.27
CA ALA A 116 -0.72 -6.78 -18.12
C ALA A 116 -1.16 -7.07 -19.54
N VAL A 117 -2.22 -7.85 -19.71
CA VAL A 117 -2.80 -8.13 -21.03
C VAL A 117 -3.33 -6.85 -21.70
N ALA A 118 -4.07 -6.03 -20.95
CA ALA A 118 -4.62 -4.78 -21.47
C ALA A 118 -3.53 -3.80 -21.92
N VAL A 119 -2.46 -3.67 -21.15
CA VAL A 119 -1.32 -2.81 -21.49
C VAL A 119 -0.63 -3.32 -22.76
N SER A 120 -0.41 -4.61 -22.83
CA SER A 120 0.20 -5.23 -24.01
C SER A 120 -0.64 -4.99 -25.27
N TYR A 121 -1.95 -5.22 -25.16
CA TYR A 121 -2.87 -5.00 -26.25
C TYR A 121 -2.89 -3.54 -26.70
N THR A 122 -2.99 -2.62 -25.76
CA THR A 122 -3.01 -1.18 -26.06
C THR A 122 -1.73 -0.74 -26.77
N HIS A 123 -0.61 -1.25 -26.32
CA HIS A 123 0.68 -0.92 -26.92
C HIS A 123 0.81 -1.37 -28.37
N LEU A 124 0.20 -2.50 -28.69
CA LEU A 124 0.29 -3.07 -30.04
C LEU A 124 -0.78 -2.58 -30.99
N THR A 125 -1.95 -2.23 -30.51
CA THR A 125 -3.12 -2.03 -31.36
C THR A 125 -3.67 -0.61 -31.39
N LEU A 126 -3.45 0.18 -30.36
CA LEU A 126 -3.89 1.57 -30.38
C LEU A 126 -2.80 2.41 -31.02
N PRO A 127 -3.06 2.93 -32.20
CA PRO A 127 -2.03 3.66 -32.94
C PRO A 127 -1.61 4.90 -32.19
N THR A 128 -2.50 5.76 -31.97
CA THR A 128 -2.25 6.97 -31.23
C THR A 128 -3.51 7.37 -30.53
N LYS A 129 -3.31 7.92 -29.38
CA LYS A 129 -4.41 8.44 -28.62
C LYS A 129 -4.25 9.92 -28.49
N ALA A 130 -5.13 10.61 -29.05
CA ALA A 130 -5.10 12.05 -28.95
C ALA A 130 -5.31 12.51 -27.52
#